data_37050ebafc4c7616e5359b8e30984f50
#
_entry.id   37050ebafc4c7616e5359b8e30984f50
#
_cell.length_a   1.000
_cell.length_b   1.000
_cell.length_c   1.000
_cell.angle_alpha   90.00
_cell.angle_beta   90.00
_cell.angle_gamma   90.00
#
_symmetry.space_group_name_H-M   'P 1'
#
loop_
_entity.id
_entity.type
_entity.pdbx_description
1 polymer ?
#
loop_
_entity_poly.entity_id
_entity_poly.type
_entity_poly.pdbx_seq_one_letter_code
_entity_poly.pdbx_strand_id
1 'polypeptide(L)'
;MLCGIFTERRFFGYAILSLIGGAILLFSLSQLFQWIASPKILKKEDYYGTYHIKRDIFPGKQTDWQYDRYNFVIKDNDSIYFNVVSAGKVSKVCKGKIETVSPYESARLKLWMDAPTHHILASDPTVYRSPLGFYLVFYSSKYNNVFFEKD
;
A
#
# COMPACT_ATOMS: atom_id res chain seq x y z
N MET A 1 2.61 35.54 -58.21
CA MET A 1 1.71 35.52 -57.03
C MET A 1 1.19 34.15 -56.64
N LEU A 2 1.50 33.07 -57.33
CA LEU A 2 1.05 31.69 -57.06
C LEU A 2 1.97 30.88 -56.12
N CYS A 3 3.23 31.30 -55.92
CA CYS A 3 4.20 30.53 -55.14
C CYS A 3 4.00 30.63 -53.59
N GLY A 4 3.39 31.73 -53.09
CA GLY A 4 3.13 31.94 -51.66
C GLY A 4 2.01 31.05 -51.08
N ILE A 5 0.99 30.74 -51.88
CA ILE A 5 -0.20 29.97 -51.44
C ILE A 5 0.15 28.47 -51.21
N PHE A 6 1.09 27.95 -51.98
CA PHE A 6 1.54 26.55 -51.82
C PHE A 6 2.41 26.32 -50.58
N THR A 7 3.18 27.33 -50.15
CA THR A 7 4.02 27.27 -48.94
C THR A 7 3.16 27.34 -47.67
N GLU A 8 2.15 28.19 -47.65
CA GLU A 8 1.22 28.29 -46.51
C GLU A 8 0.41 27.01 -46.30
N ARG A 9 -0.08 26.37 -47.34
CA ARG A 9 -0.82 25.10 -47.23
C ARG A 9 0.05 23.95 -46.63
N ARG A 10 1.31 23.89 -47.02
CA ARG A 10 2.24 22.91 -46.48
C ARG A 10 2.55 23.18 -45.00
N PHE A 11 2.73 24.44 -44.63
CA PHE A 11 2.93 24.86 -43.25
C PHE A 11 1.76 24.47 -42.34
N PHE A 12 0.52 24.73 -42.77
CA PHE A 12 -0.68 24.32 -42.06
C PHE A 12 -0.77 22.79 -41.92
N GLY A 13 -0.41 22.03 -42.93
CA GLY A 13 -0.38 20.58 -42.88
C GLY A 13 0.59 20.06 -41.83
N TYR A 14 1.81 20.59 -41.77
CA TYR A 14 2.80 20.21 -40.75
C TYR A 14 2.38 20.66 -39.35
N ALA A 15 1.76 21.82 -39.18
CA ALA A 15 1.25 22.29 -37.91
C ALA A 15 0.15 21.36 -37.37
N ILE A 16 -0.79 20.94 -38.20
CA ILE A 16 -1.84 19.99 -37.81
C ILE A 16 -1.23 18.62 -37.42
N LEU A 17 -0.30 18.12 -38.25
CA LEU A 17 0.37 16.86 -37.97
C LEU A 17 1.17 16.89 -36.63
N SER A 18 1.83 18.02 -36.35
CA SER A 18 2.56 18.18 -35.09
C SER A 18 1.62 18.26 -33.91
N LEU A 19 0.46 18.90 -34.02
CA LEU A 19 -0.57 18.94 -32.98
C LEU A 19 -1.13 17.54 -32.68
N ILE A 20 -1.47 16.79 -33.75
CA ILE A 20 -1.97 15.42 -33.61
C ILE A 20 -0.90 14.52 -33.00
N GLY A 21 0.33 14.59 -33.48
CA GLY A 21 1.45 13.83 -32.94
C GLY A 21 1.71 14.18 -31.48
N GLY A 22 1.67 15.46 -31.13
CA GLY A 22 1.80 15.92 -29.72
C GLY A 22 0.68 15.41 -28.84
N ALA A 23 -0.57 15.43 -29.31
CA ALA A 23 -1.72 14.91 -28.57
C ALA A 23 -1.60 13.39 -28.32
N ILE A 24 -1.21 12.61 -29.33
CA ILE A 24 -0.99 11.17 -29.21
C ILE A 24 0.14 10.89 -28.21
N LEU A 25 1.22 11.64 -28.28
CA LEU A 25 2.36 11.49 -27.36
C LEU A 25 1.93 11.75 -25.91
N LEU A 26 1.23 12.87 -25.66
CA LEU A 26 0.73 13.21 -24.32
C LEU A 26 -0.25 12.18 -23.78
N PHE A 27 -1.14 11.68 -24.62
CA PHE A 27 -2.06 10.61 -24.23
C PHE A 27 -1.32 9.33 -23.88
N SER A 28 -0.34 8.91 -24.69
CA SER A 28 0.47 7.72 -24.43
C SER A 28 1.28 7.85 -23.13
N LEU A 29 1.87 9.02 -22.88
CA LEU A 29 2.57 9.32 -21.64
C LEU A 29 1.63 9.28 -20.44
N SER A 30 0.42 9.81 -20.56
CA SER A 30 -0.56 9.76 -19.46
C SER A 30 -0.98 8.34 -19.12
N GLN A 31 -1.19 7.47 -20.11
CA GLN A 31 -1.50 6.05 -19.88
C GLN A 31 -0.33 5.30 -19.20
N LEU A 32 0.89 5.56 -19.66
CA LEU A 32 2.09 4.98 -19.04
C LEU A 32 2.22 5.42 -17.58
N PHE A 33 1.97 6.69 -17.30
CA PHE A 33 2.04 7.23 -15.94
C PHE A 33 0.97 6.61 -15.03
N GLN A 34 -0.27 6.46 -15.53
CA GLN A 34 -1.34 5.79 -14.81
C GLN A 34 -0.99 4.34 -14.50
N TRP A 35 -0.42 3.60 -15.46
CA TRP A 35 0.01 2.22 -15.25
C TRP A 35 1.09 2.10 -14.18
N ILE A 36 2.12 2.96 -14.22
CA ILE A 36 3.21 3.00 -13.23
C ILE A 36 2.68 3.40 -11.84
N ALA A 37 1.73 4.34 -11.77
CA ALA A 37 1.15 4.85 -10.53
C ALA A 37 0.04 3.94 -9.96
N SER A 38 -0.36 2.89 -10.66
CA SER A 38 -1.43 2.00 -10.21
C SER A 38 -1.07 1.28 -8.90
N PRO A 39 -1.96 1.26 -7.90
CA PRO A 39 -1.71 0.56 -6.65
C PRO A 39 -1.54 -0.94 -6.89
N LYS A 40 -0.58 -1.55 -6.20
CA LYS A 40 -0.32 -2.99 -6.27
C LYS A 40 -1.60 -3.80 -5.95
N ILE A 41 -1.94 -4.75 -6.81
CA ILE A 41 -2.98 -5.75 -6.54
C ILE A 41 -2.39 -6.80 -5.62
N LEU A 42 -2.95 -6.93 -4.42
CA LEU A 42 -2.45 -7.86 -3.41
C LEU A 42 -3.14 -9.21 -3.53
N LYS A 43 -2.34 -10.26 -3.35
CA LYS A 43 -2.77 -11.64 -3.14
C LYS A 43 -2.54 -12.03 -1.68
N LYS A 44 -3.01 -13.20 -1.28
CA LYS A 44 -2.85 -13.71 0.09
C LYS A 44 -1.37 -13.83 0.48
N GLU A 45 -0.56 -14.29 -0.43
CA GLU A 45 0.89 -14.52 -0.25
C GLU A 45 1.66 -13.22 0.00
N ASP A 46 1.16 -12.09 -0.48
CA ASP A 46 1.78 -10.79 -0.24
C ASP A 46 1.76 -10.40 1.25
N TYR A 47 0.82 -10.96 2.02
CA TYR A 47 0.69 -10.68 3.44
C TYR A 47 1.66 -11.48 4.32
N TYR A 48 2.27 -12.55 3.85
CA TYR A 48 3.22 -13.33 4.65
C TYR A 48 4.51 -12.56 4.88
N GLY A 49 5.00 -12.53 6.08
CA GLY A 49 6.23 -11.85 6.48
C GLY A 49 6.17 -11.21 7.85
N THR A 50 7.21 -10.49 8.19
CA THR A 50 7.36 -9.74 9.45
C THR A 50 6.89 -8.32 9.27
N TYR A 51 6.25 -7.77 10.30
CA TYR A 51 5.69 -6.44 10.31
C TYR A 51 6.15 -5.67 11.53
N HIS A 52 6.57 -4.44 11.30
CA HIS A 52 6.95 -3.47 12.32
C HIS A 52 6.12 -2.20 12.23
N ILE A 53 6.15 -1.39 13.27
CA ILE A 53 5.50 -0.08 13.27
C ILE A 53 6.15 0.82 12.22
N LYS A 54 5.33 1.40 11.36
CA LYS A 54 5.74 2.35 10.33
C LYS A 54 6.02 3.72 10.97
N ARG A 55 7.30 4.10 11.06
CA ARG A 55 7.74 5.30 11.79
C ARG A 55 7.55 6.61 11.03
N ASP A 56 7.59 6.57 9.73
CA ASP A 56 7.61 7.76 8.85
C ASP A 56 6.27 8.48 8.76
N ILE A 57 5.14 7.82 9.08
CA ILE A 57 3.81 8.44 9.02
C ILE A 57 3.60 9.42 10.18
N PHE A 58 4.00 9.05 11.40
CA PHE A 58 3.90 9.88 12.60
C PHE A 58 5.21 9.80 13.39
N PRO A 59 6.24 10.55 12.98
CA PRO A 59 7.50 10.54 13.71
C PRO A 59 7.34 11.13 15.10
N GLY A 60 7.96 10.50 16.09
CA GLY A 60 7.97 10.98 17.46
C GLY A 60 8.11 9.89 18.52
N LYS A 61 8.32 10.30 19.77
CA LYS A 61 8.59 9.39 20.90
C LYS A 61 7.54 8.29 21.09
N GLN A 62 6.27 8.55 20.78
CA GLN A 62 5.21 7.55 20.90
C GLN A 62 5.35 6.48 19.83
N THR A 63 5.68 6.83 18.60
CA THR A 63 5.90 5.88 17.49
C THR A 63 7.14 5.04 17.73
N ASP A 64 8.22 5.65 18.20
CA ASP A 64 9.44 4.92 18.57
C ASP A 64 9.18 3.91 19.68
N TRP A 65 8.46 4.33 20.72
CA TRP A 65 8.06 3.42 21.80
C TRP A 65 7.17 2.27 21.30
N GLN A 66 6.24 2.51 20.36
CA GLN A 66 5.40 1.47 19.77
C GLN A 66 6.23 0.51 18.90
N TYR A 67 7.19 1.02 18.15
CA TYR A 67 8.10 0.22 17.32
C TYR A 67 8.88 -0.79 18.16
N ASP A 68 9.42 -0.36 19.27
CA ASP A 68 10.17 -1.22 20.18
C ASP A 68 9.27 -2.25 20.93
N ARG A 69 7.96 -2.03 20.89
CA ARG A 69 7.00 -2.78 21.69
C ARG A 69 6.10 -3.72 20.92
N TYR A 70 5.81 -3.42 19.67
CA TYR A 70 4.84 -4.18 18.90
C TYR A 70 5.40 -4.60 17.56
N ASN A 71 5.35 -5.88 17.30
CA ASN A 71 5.59 -6.45 15.98
C ASN A 71 4.72 -7.70 15.81
N PHE A 72 4.56 -8.14 14.57
CA PHE A 72 3.90 -9.41 14.30
C PHE A 72 4.47 -10.10 13.07
N VAL A 73 4.24 -11.40 12.99
CA VAL A 73 4.63 -12.24 11.87
C VAL A 73 3.42 -12.99 11.36
N ILE A 74 3.21 -12.94 10.06
CA ILE A 74 2.25 -13.79 9.35
C ILE A 74 3.04 -14.86 8.61
N LYS A 75 2.78 -16.12 8.95
CA LYS A 75 3.44 -17.27 8.34
C LYS A 75 2.68 -17.77 7.11
N ASP A 76 3.34 -18.51 6.27
CA ASP A 76 2.81 -19.15 5.05
C ASP A 76 1.72 -20.20 5.31
N ASN A 77 1.58 -20.66 6.55
CA ASN A 77 0.49 -21.52 7.03
C ASN A 77 -0.72 -20.74 7.59
N ASP A 78 -0.86 -19.47 7.22
CA ASP A 78 -1.93 -18.56 7.64
C ASP A 78 -1.95 -18.22 9.15
N SER A 79 -0.94 -18.60 9.90
CA SER A 79 -0.88 -18.25 11.31
C SER A 79 -0.30 -16.86 11.50
N ILE A 80 -0.92 -16.07 12.39
CA ILE A 80 -0.41 -14.78 12.84
C ILE A 80 0.04 -14.85 14.28
N TYR A 81 1.20 -14.25 14.56
CA TYR A 81 1.80 -14.15 15.89
C TYR A 81 2.10 -12.69 16.18
N PHE A 82 1.32 -12.08 17.05
CA PHE A 82 1.53 -10.70 17.47
C PHE A 82 2.30 -10.69 18.79
N ASN A 83 3.44 -10.05 18.78
CA ASN A 83 4.35 -9.98 19.90
C ASN A 83 4.23 -8.63 20.61
N VAL A 84 4.12 -8.69 21.93
CA VAL A 84 4.30 -7.55 22.82
C VAL A 84 5.66 -7.70 23.48
N VAL A 85 6.55 -6.75 23.22
CA VAL A 85 7.92 -6.75 23.73
C VAL A 85 8.00 -5.81 24.94
N SER A 86 8.70 -6.24 25.98
CA SER A 86 8.98 -5.43 27.16
C SER A 86 10.44 -5.65 27.60
N ALA A 87 11.18 -4.57 27.78
CA ALA A 87 12.61 -4.63 28.11
C ALA A 87 13.42 -5.55 27.16
N GLY A 88 13.16 -5.47 25.85
CA GLY A 88 13.84 -6.26 24.82
C GLY A 88 13.47 -7.75 24.77
N LYS A 89 12.51 -8.21 25.60
CA LYS A 89 12.02 -9.59 25.60
C LYS A 89 10.53 -9.65 25.25
N VAL A 90 10.14 -10.70 24.52
CA VAL A 90 8.72 -10.95 24.23
C VAL A 90 8.01 -11.30 25.54
N SER A 91 7.10 -10.42 25.98
CA SER A 91 6.35 -10.58 27.23
C SER A 91 5.00 -11.27 27.00
N LYS A 92 4.40 -11.10 25.83
CA LYS A 92 3.13 -11.70 25.45
C LYS A 92 3.11 -11.99 23.96
N VAL A 93 2.54 -13.14 23.57
CA VAL A 93 2.26 -13.51 22.20
C VAL A 93 0.77 -13.75 22.05
N CYS A 94 0.11 -13.01 21.19
CA CYS A 94 -1.26 -13.29 20.78
C CYS A 94 -1.22 -14.04 19.44
N LYS A 95 -1.94 -15.15 19.37
CA LYS A 95 -1.98 -16.03 18.19
C LYS A 95 -3.32 -15.92 17.50
N GLY A 96 -3.33 -16.31 16.24
CA GLY A 96 -4.55 -16.36 15.44
C GLY A 96 -4.29 -16.91 14.05
N LYS A 97 -5.27 -16.75 13.21
CA LYS A 97 -5.20 -17.11 11.79
C LYS A 97 -5.59 -15.92 10.93
N ILE A 98 -5.08 -15.91 9.72
CA ILE A 98 -5.50 -14.96 8.70
C ILE A 98 -6.39 -15.64 7.67
N GLU A 99 -7.27 -14.85 7.12
CA GLU A 99 -8.04 -15.16 5.93
C GLU A 99 -8.00 -13.95 4.98
N THR A 100 -8.23 -14.18 3.71
CA THR A 100 -8.36 -13.08 2.74
C THR A 100 -9.71 -13.14 2.06
N VAL A 101 -10.32 -11.98 1.91
CA VAL A 101 -11.52 -11.80 1.10
C VAL A 101 -11.19 -10.88 -0.07
N SER A 102 -11.70 -11.19 -1.23
CA SER A 102 -11.46 -10.42 -2.45
C SER A 102 -12.80 -9.90 -3.01
N PRO A 103 -13.41 -8.90 -2.34
CA PRO A 103 -14.64 -8.30 -2.84
C PRO A 103 -14.41 -7.52 -4.14
N TYR A 104 -13.14 -7.19 -4.41
CA TYR A 104 -12.63 -6.57 -5.63
C TYR A 104 -11.38 -7.34 -6.08
N GLU A 105 -10.63 -6.83 -7.03
CA GLU A 105 -9.42 -7.48 -7.56
C GLU A 105 -8.33 -7.76 -6.51
N SER A 106 -8.22 -6.91 -5.48
CA SER A 106 -7.18 -7.02 -4.46
C SER A 106 -7.69 -7.69 -3.19
N ALA A 107 -6.97 -8.69 -2.71
CA ALA A 107 -7.27 -9.37 -1.46
C ALA A 107 -7.20 -8.40 -0.27
N ARG A 108 -8.17 -8.54 0.66
CA ARG A 108 -8.20 -7.83 1.94
C ARG A 108 -7.97 -8.81 3.08
N LEU A 109 -7.15 -8.41 4.03
CA LEU A 109 -6.81 -9.24 5.18
C LEU A 109 -7.93 -9.23 6.21
N LYS A 110 -8.30 -10.43 6.68
CA LYS A 110 -9.15 -10.67 7.85
C LYS A 110 -8.39 -11.43 8.91
N LEU A 111 -8.66 -11.12 10.16
CA LEU A 111 -8.00 -11.72 11.31
C LEU A 111 -8.97 -12.50 12.19
N TRP A 112 -8.59 -13.71 12.56
CA TRP A 112 -9.28 -14.56 13.53
C TRP A 112 -8.32 -14.81 14.68
N MET A 113 -8.38 -13.94 15.71
CA MET A 113 -7.47 -13.99 16.85
C MET A 113 -8.03 -14.83 17.97
N ASP A 114 -7.15 -15.62 18.63
CA ASP A 114 -7.50 -16.35 19.84
C ASP A 114 -7.73 -15.40 21.01
N ALA A 115 -8.71 -15.69 21.84
CA ALA A 115 -8.98 -14.89 23.05
C ALA A 115 -8.04 -15.29 24.20
N PRO A 116 -7.56 -14.33 25.00
CA PRO A 116 -7.78 -12.88 24.92
C PRO A 116 -6.84 -12.21 23.92
N THR A 117 -7.40 -11.46 22.97
CA THR A 117 -6.61 -10.73 21.98
C THR A 117 -6.07 -9.40 22.51
N HIS A 118 -5.14 -8.82 21.77
CA HIS A 118 -4.63 -7.47 22.07
C HIS A 118 -5.54 -6.42 21.43
N HIS A 119 -5.75 -5.28 22.09
CA HIS A 119 -6.64 -4.22 21.61
C HIS A 119 -6.27 -3.64 20.23
N ILE A 120 -5.02 -3.77 19.78
CA ILE A 120 -4.60 -3.40 18.42
C ILE A 120 -5.20 -4.35 17.37
N LEU A 121 -5.37 -5.62 17.71
CA LEU A 121 -5.89 -6.66 16.81
C LEU A 121 -7.38 -6.97 17.05
N ALA A 122 -8.09 -6.05 17.68
CA ALA A 122 -9.51 -6.23 17.97
C ALA A 122 -10.41 -6.13 16.72
N SER A 123 -9.88 -5.58 15.63
CA SER A 123 -10.56 -5.43 14.34
C SER A 123 -9.63 -5.76 13.18
N ASP A 124 -10.22 -6.05 12.03
CA ASP A 124 -9.47 -6.22 10.78
C ASP A 124 -8.73 -4.94 10.40
N PRO A 125 -7.53 -5.04 9.84
CA PRO A 125 -6.78 -3.87 9.39
C PRO A 125 -7.35 -3.27 8.10
N THR A 126 -7.22 -1.96 7.97
CA THR A 126 -7.34 -1.29 6.69
C THR A 126 -6.03 -1.41 5.93
N VAL A 127 -6.10 -1.82 4.67
CA VAL A 127 -4.92 -1.99 3.80
C VAL A 127 -4.77 -0.77 2.91
N TYR A 128 -3.66 -0.07 3.04
CA TYR A 128 -3.28 1.04 2.17
C TYR A 128 -2.23 0.57 1.18
N ARG A 129 -2.55 0.71 -0.11
CA ARG A 129 -1.72 0.22 -1.22
C ARG A 129 -1.07 1.38 -1.96
N SER A 130 0.16 1.15 -2.38
CA SER A 130 0.91 2.01 -3.30
C SER A 130 1.47 1.18 -4.45
N PRO A 131 2.05 1.79 -5.49
CA PRO A 131 2.71 1.04 -6.56
C PRO A 131 3.87 0.18 -6.07
N LEU A 132 4.57 0.62 -5.02
CA LEU A 132 5.77 -0.03 -4.50
C LEU A 132 5.50 -1.02 -3.36
N GLY A 133 4.30 -0.98 -2.76
CA GLY A 133 3.98 -1.86 -1.64
C GLY A 133 2.67 -1.51 -0.95
N PHE A 134 2.55 -1.91 0.30
CA PHE A 134 1.38 -1.62 1.12
C PHE A 134 1.78 -1.52 2.60
N TYR A 135 0.88 -0.94 3.39
CA TYR A 135 0.96 -0.97 4.84
C TYR A 135 -0.43 -1.23 5.45
N LEU A 136 -0.43 -1.69 6.67
CA LEU A 136 -1.63 -2.07 7.41
C LEU A 136 -1.91 -1.05 8.51
N VAL A 137 -3.17 -0.65 8.64
CA VAL A 137 -3.60 0.27 9.69
C VAL A 137 -4.62 -0.42 10.55
N PHE A 138 -4.30 -0.59 11.83
CA PHE A 138 -5.18 -1.14 12.84
C PHE A 138 -5.78 -0.02 13.69
N TYR A 139 -7.07 -0.06 13.91
CA TYR A 139 -7.70 0.82 14.87
C TYR A 139 -7.58 0.22 16.28
N SER A 140 -7.02 0.99 17.19
CA SER A 140 -6.90 0.64 18.59
C SER A 140 -7.68 1.63 19.45
N SER A 141 -8.52 1.14 20.35
CA SER A 141 -9.24 1.97 21.32
C SER A 141 -8.33 2.82 22.22
N LYS A 142 -7.06 2.39 22.35
CA LYS A 142 -6.07 3.07 23.20
C LYS A 142 -5.15 4.05 22.45
N TYR A 143 -4.79 3.71 21.20
CA TYR A 143 -3.77 4.45 20.43
C TYR A 143 -4.31 5.05 19.13
N ASN A 144 -5.61 4.91 18.85
CA ASN A 144 -6.22 5.25 17.57
C ASN A 144 -5.59 4.40 16.43
N ASN A 145 -5.16 5.02 15.35
CA ASN A 145 -4.57 4.31 14.22
C ASN A 145 -3.13 3.91 14.51
N VAL A 146 -2.83 2.63 14.38
CA VAL A 146 -1.51 2.05 14.50
C VAL A 146 -1.09 1.50 13.15
N PHE A 147 0.03 1.97 12.63
CA PHE A 147 0.51 1.72 11.28
C PHE A 147 1.62 0.67 11.29
N PHE A 148 1.46 -0.37 10.48
CA PHE A 148 2.45 -1.42 10.33
C PHE A 148 2.89 -1.53 8.88
N GLU A 149 4.18 -1.67 8.67
CA GLU A 149 4.77 -1.98 7.37
C GLU A 149 5.49 -3.33 7.41
N LYS A 150 5.58 -3.95 6.25
CA LYS A 150 6.27 -5.23 6.06
C LYS A 150 7.75 -4.97 5.79
N ASP A 151 8.62 -5.79 6.38
CA ASP A 151 10.06 -5.82 6.11
C ASP A 151 10.38 -6.22 4.66
#